data_c041490c5e3db48a6e65407c4a7e423a
#
_entry.id   c041490c5e3db48a6e65407c4a7e423a
#
_cell.length_a   1.000
_cell.length_b   1.000
_cell.length_c   1.000
_cell.angle_alpha   90.00
_cell.angle_beta   90.00
_cell.angle_gamma   90.00
#
_symmetry.space_group_name_H-M   'P 1'
#
loop_
_entity.id
_entity.type
_entity.pdbx_description
1 polymer ?
#
loop_
_entity_poly.entity_id
_entity_poly.type
_entity_poly.pdbx_seq_one_letter_code
_entity_poly.pdbx_strand_id
1 'polypeptide(L)'
;MRILRRILRAVDLINAWVAKIVSWVVIVIILTTIYEIVMRYVFNAPTSWVFEFNYLIHGPYFLLLGAYCFAINGHVNVDILYGRLSKRGRAVVDLCTMPLFFFFTLMMLVYGSRFALNAWAFREHLSSAWAPPIYPVKFTIPLAALLLLLQGLAKYIRDLHLAFTGKEGVL
;
A
#
# COMPACT_ATOMS: atom_id res chain seq x y z
N MET A 1 -5.71 -0.91 28.41
CA MET A 1 -6.68 -0.63 27.33
C MET A 1 -6.58 0.76 26.70
N ARG A 2 -6.51 1.89 27.45
CA ARG A 2 -6.43 3.24 26.84
C ARG A 2 -5.20 3.46 25.94
N ILE A 3 -4.02 2.97 26.33
CA ILE A 3 -2.77 3.10 25.55
C ILE A 3 -2.87 2.31 24.24
N LEU A 4 -3.31 1.05 24.30
CA LEU A 4 -3.48 0.21 23.11
C LEU A 4 -4.40 0.87 22.07
N ARG A 5 -5.55 1.39 22.54
CA ARG A 5 -6.50 2.13 21.67
C ARG A 5 -5.86 3.35 21.01
N ARG A 6 -4.99 4.09 21.73
CA ARG A 6 -4.26 5.23 21.15
C ARG A 6 -3.29 4.80 20.06
N ILE A 7 -2.56 3.68 20.29
CA ILE A 7 -1.62 3.14 19.29
C ILE A 7 -2.38 2.69 18.03
N LEU A 8 -3.45 1.92 18.18
CA LEU A 8 -4.26 1.46 17.04
C LEU A 8 -4.83 2.62 16.22
N ARG A 9 -5.33 3.67 16.89
CA ARG A 9 -5.81 4.88 16.21
C ARG A 9 -4.68 5.65 15.52
N ALA A 10 -3.49 5.71 16.11
CA ALA A 10 -2.34 6.35 15.49
C ALA A 10 -1.94 5.65 14.19
N VAL A 11 -1.94 4.31 14.16
CA VAL A 11 -1.69 3.52 12.94
C VAL A 11 -2.73 3.82 11.86
N ASP A 12 -4.02 3.84 12.22
CA ASP A 12 -5.09 4.18 11.26
C ASP A 12 -4.91 5.60 10.71
N LEU A 13 -4.60 6.57 11.57
CA LEU A 13 -4.39 7.96 11.17
C LEU A 13 -3.19 8.10 10.24
N ILE A 14 -2.06 7.45 10.53
CA ILE A 14 -0.87 7.47 9.67
C ILE A 14 -1.24 6.95 8.28
N ASN A 15 -1.88 5.78 8.19
CA ASN A 15 -2.28 5.20 6.92
C ASN A 15 -3.29 6.08 6.15
N ALA A 16 -4.24 6.69 6.86
CA ALA A 16 -5.20 7.61 6.25
C ALA A 16 -4.52 8.89 5.72
N TRP A 17 -3.56 9.45 6.45
CA TRP A 17 -2.79 10.61 6.00
C TRP A 17 -1.89 10.28 4.80
N VAL A 18 -1.18 9.15 4.84
CA VAL A 18 -0.39 8.68 3.69
C VAL A 18 -1.29 8.51 2.46
N ALA A 19 -2.44 7.85 2.60
CA ALA A 19 -3.39 7.68 1.51
C ALA A 19 -3.91 9.01 0.96
N LYS A 20 -4.25 9.96 1.84
CA LYS A 20 -4.71 11.30 1.43
C LYS A 20 -3.65 12.07 0.65
N ILE A 21 -2.38 12.02 1.08
CA ILE A 21 -1.29 12.69 0.36
C ILE A 21 -1.04 11.99 -0.98
N VAL A 22 -0.93 10.66 -0.96
CA VAL A 22 -0.61 9.88 -2.14
C VAL A 22 -1.73 9.89 -3.18
N SER A 23 -3.01 10.07 -2.77
CA SER A 23 -4.12 10.17 -3.70
C SER A 23 -4.02 11.37 -4.66
N TRP A 24 -3.34 12.45 -4.28
CA TRP A 24 -3.07 13.58 -5.18
C TRP A 24 -2.16 13.21 -6.36
N VAL A 25 -1.39 12.14 -6.24
CA VAL A 25 -0.52 11.64 -7.33
C VAL A 25 -1.35 11.24 -8.55
N VAL A 26 -2.59 10.80 -8.38
CA VAL A 26 -3.46 10.45 -9.51
C VAL A 26 -3.73 11.66 -10.42
N ILE A 27 -3.85 12.84 -9.84
CA ILE A 27 -4.05 14.08 -10.63
C ILE A 27 -2.80 14.37 -11.46
N VAL A 28 -1.61 14.18 -10.88
CA VAL A 28 -0.33 14.36 -11.60
C VAL A 28 -0.25 13.37 -12.77
N ILE A 29 -0.60 12.10 -12.54
CA ILE A 29 -0.61 11.07 -13.59
C ILE A 29 -1.58 11.43 -14.71
N ILE A 30 -2.79 11.90 -14.38
CA ILE A 30 -3.78 12.32 -15.37
C ILE A 30 -3.26 13.50 -16.21
N LEU A 31 -2.75 14.54 -15.55
CA LEU A 31 -2.25 15.74 -16.23
C LEU A 31 -1.05 15.43 -17.13
N THR A 32 -0.10 14.64 -16.67
CA THR A 32 1.06 14.24 -17.47
C THR A 32 0.66 13.35 -18.64
N THR A 33 -0.32 12.47 -18.45
CA THR A 33 -0.86 11.63 -19.53
C THR A 33 -1.57 12.47 -20.59
N ILE A 34 -2.41 13.43 -20.18
CA ILE A 34 -3.07 14.36 -21.11
C ILE A 34 -2.01 15.18 -21.87
N TYR A 35 -1.00 15.69 -21.17
CA TYR A 35 0.11 16.41 -21.79
C TYR A 35 0.80 15.56 -22.87
N GLU A 36 1.14 14.30 -22.59
CA GLU A 36 1.75 13.40 -23.57
C GLU A 36 0.84 13.16 -24.79
N ILE A 37 -0.46 12.97 -24.56
CA ILE A 37 -1.45 12.78 -25.64
C ILE A 37 -1.45 14.02 -26.57
N VAL A 38 -1.51 15.23 -26.00
CA VAL A 38 -1.51 16.48 -26.77
C VAL A 38 -0.19 16.63 -27.54
N MET A 39 0.95 16.43 -26.87
CA MET A 39 2.26 16.52 -27.54
C MET A 39 2.39 15.51 -28.68
N ARG A 40 1.94 14.30 -28.50
CA ARG A 40 2.03 13.22 -29.47
C ARG A 40 1.10 13.41 -30.67
N TYR A 41 -0.16 13.77 -30.45
CA TYR A 41 -1.17 13.78 -31.51
C TYR A 41 -1.45 15.16 -32.12
N VAL A 42 -1.25 16.23 -31.35
CA VAL A 42 -1.48 17.60 -31.87
C VAL A 42 -0.18 18.19 -32.41
N PHE A 43 0.93 18.02 -31.65
CA PHE A 43 2.22 18.63 -32.03
C PHE A 43 3.17 17.69 -32.77
N ASN A 44 2.82 16.39 -32.92
CA ASN A 44 3.70 15.37 -33.49
C ASN A 44 5.07 15.32 -32.84
N ALA A 45 5.16 15.66 -31.54
CA ALA A 45 6.38 15.75 -30.75
C ALA A 45 6.26 14.87 -29.49
N PRO A 46 6.28 13.52 -29.62
CA PRO A 46 6.14 12.62 -28.48
C PRO A 46 7.28 12.83 -27.50
N THR A 47 6.97 12.80 -26.19
CA THR A 47 7.98 12.98 -25.15
C THR A 47 8.65 11.66 -24.80
N SER A 48 9.94 11.70 -24.46
CA SER A 48 10.70 10.50 -24.05
C SER A 48 10.55 10.18 -22.58
N TRP A 49 10.11 11.12 -21.75
CA TRP A 49 10.17 11.04 -20.29
C TRP A 49 8.82 10.79 -19.59
N VAL A 50 7.69 11.20 -20.18
CA VAL A 50 6.37 11.14 -19.50
C VAL A 50 5.94 9.72 -19.17
N PHE A 51 6.18 8.76 -20.08
CA PHE A 51 5.85 7.37 -19.84
C PHE A 51 6.63 6.81 -18.63
N GLU A 52 7.92 7.06 -18.59
CA GLU A 52 8.80 6.60 -17.51
C GLU A 52 8.49 7.28 -16.18
N PHE A 53 8.22 8.59 -16.23
CA PHE A 53 7.78 9.35 -15.05
C PHE A 53 6.49 8.76 -14.46
N ASN A 54 5.48 8.54 -15.30
CA ASN A 54 4.24 7.93 -14.85
C ASN A 54 4.46 6.52 -14.30
N TYR A 55 5.29 5.71 -14.92
CA TYR A 55 5.66 4.38 -14.42
C TYR A 55 6.31 4.46 -13.03
N LEU A 56 7.24 5.38 -12.83
CA LEU A 56 7.95 5.55 -11.56
C LEU A 56 7.06 6.00 -10.40
N ILE A 57 6.05 6.83 -10.65
CA ILE A 57 5.15 7.29 -9.59
C ILE A 57 3.96 6.35 -9.34
N HIS A 58 3.58 5.54 -10.34
CA HIS A 58 2.46 4.59 -10.25
C HIS A 58 2.76 3.47 -9.24
N GLY A 59 3.97 2.91 -9.27
CA GLY A 59 4.39 1.87 -8.33
C GLY A 59 4.25 2.30 -6.86
N PRO A 60 4.90 3.39 -6.43
CA PRO A 60 4.73 3.97 -5.10
C PRO A 60 3.27 4.27 -4.74
N TYR A 61 2.52 4.85 -5.67
CA TYR A 61 1.10 5.16 -5.49
C TYR A 61 0.30 3.93 -5.07
N PHE A 62 0.36 2.83 -5.82
CA PHE A 62 -0.36 1.61 -5.49
C PHE A 62 0.14 0.94 -4.21
N LEU A 63 1.45 0.86 -4.01
CA LEU A 63 2.02 0.22 -2.84
C LEU A 63 1.62 0.93 -1.54
N LEU A 64 1.72 2.25 -1.51
CA LEU A 64 1.42 3.04 -0.30
C LEU A 64 -0.08 3.08 0.02
N LEU A 65 -0.94 3.02 -1.00
CA LEU A 65 -2.39 2.91 -0.78
C LEU A 65 -2.82 1.56 -0.22
N GLY A 66 -2.02 0.51 -0.42
CA GLY A 66 -2.35 -0.86 -0.01
C GLY A 66 -2.68 -0.97 1.49
N ALA A 67 -1.92 -0.30 2.35
CA ALA A 67 -2.15 -0.31 3.80
C ALA A 67 -3.48 0.36 4.21
N TYR A 68 -3.82 1.47 3.57
CA TYR A 68 -5.11 2.14 3.78
C TYR A 68 -6.28 1.31 3.23
N CYS A 69 -6.11 0.73 2.04
CA CYS A 69 -7.10 -0.17 1.46
C CYS A 69 -7.37 -1.36 2.39
N PHE A 70 -6.33 -1.90 3.03
CA PHE A 70 -6.47 -2.94 4.04
C PHE A 70 -7.22 -2.44 5.29
N ALA A 71 -6.95 -1.22 5.74
CA ALA A 71 -7.62 -0.60 6.90
C ALA A 71 -9.14 -0.48 6.74
N ILE A 72 -9.60 -0.13 5.54
CA ILE A 72 -11.02 0.05 5.22
C ILE A 72 -11.70 -1.23 4.73
N ASN A 73 -11.02 -2.39 4.82
CA ASN A 73 -11.47 -3.67 4.25
C ASN A 73 -11.80 -3.56 2.74
N GLY A 74 -11.10 -2.67 2.02
CA GLY A 74 -11.29 -2.43 0.60
C GLY A 74 -10.64 -3.50 -0.31
N HIS A 75 -9.99 -4.52 0.24
CA HIS A 75 -9.53 -5.66 -0.54
C HIS A 75 -10.71 -6.54 -0.96
N VAL A 76 -10.63 -7.05 -2.19
CA VAL A 76 -11.63 -7.96 -2.73
C VAL A 76 -11.71 -9.20 -1.85
N ASN A 77 -12.80 -9.36 -1.16
CA ASN A 77 -13.14 -10.58 -0.41
C ASN A 77 -14.05 -11.46 -1.27
N VAL A 78 -14.06 -12.76 -0.99
CA VAL A 78 -15.05 -13.67 -1.59
C VAL A 78 -16.39 -13.44 -0.88
N ASP A 79 -17.13 -12.40 -1.29
CA ASP A 79 -18.31 -11.88 -0.58
C ASP A 79 -19.43 -12.92 -0.41
N ILE A 80 -19.50 -13.92 -1.31
CA ILE A 80 -20.57 -14.94 -1.31
C ILE A 80 -20.54 -15.80 -0.05
N LEU A 81 -19.36 -16.24 0.39
CA LEU A 81 -19.18 -17.04 1.61
C LEU A 81 -19.04 -16.14 2.84
N TYR A 82 -18.24 -15.11 2.72
CA TYR A 82 -17.92 -14.19 3.81
C TYR A 82 -19.16 -13.39 4.26
N GLY A 83 -20.05 -13.02 3.31
CA GLY A 83 -21.28 -12.33 3.58
C GLY A 83 -22.29 -13.13 4.44
N ARG A 84 -22.25 -14.48 4.38
CA ARG A 84 -23.12 -15.36 5.17
C ARG A 84 -22.63 -15.61 6.60
N LEU A 85 -21.38 -15.26 6.92
CA LEU A 85 -20.83 -15.46 8.25
C LEU A 85 -21.26 -14.37 9.22
N SER A 86 -21.51 -14.76 10.49
CA SER A 86 -21.66 -13.81 11.58
C SER A 86 -20.40 -12.96 11.75
N LYS A 87 -20.50 -11.79 12.37
CA LYS A 87 -19.35 -10.91 12.64
C LYS A 87 -18.20 -11.65 13.35
N ARG A 88 -18.54 -12.51 14.31
CA ARG A 88 -17.59 -13.36 15.02
C ARG A 88 -16.97 -14.42 14.11
N GLY A 89 -17.77 -15.03 13.25
CA GLY A 89 -17.29 -16.00 12.25
C GLY A 89 -16.29 -15.37 11.27
N ARG A 90 -16.54 -14.15 10.80
CA ARG A 90 -15.61 -13.38 9.96
C ARG A 90 -14.29 -13.13 10.67
N ALA A 91 -14.32 -12.69 11.94
CA ALA A 91 -13.11 -12.48 12.72
C ALA A 91 -12.26 -13.75 12.88
N VAL A 92 -12.90 -14.91 13.05
CA VAL A 92 -12.20 -16.20 13.14
C VAL A 92 -11.55 -16.56 11.79
N VAL A 93 -12.24 -16.39 10.68
CA VAL A 93 -11.69 -16.65 9.33
C VAL A 93 -10.51 -15.70 9.07
N ASP A 94 -10.66 -14.42 9.40
CA ASP A 94 -9.58 -13.43 9.26
C ASP A 94 -8.37 -13.85 10.10
N LEU A 95 -8.55 -14.26 11.34
CA LEU A 95 -7.45 -14.75 12.19
C LEU A 95 -6.75 -15.97 11.60
N CYS A 96 -7.46 -16.90 10.96
CA CYS A 96 -6.86 -18.06 10.31
C CYS A 96 -6.03 -17.70 9.08
N THR A 97 -6.37 -16.62 8.37
CA THR A 97 -5.64 -16.17 7.17
C THR A 97 -4.48 -15.22 7.50
N MET A 98 -4.51 -14.57 8.66
CA MET A 98 -3.48 -13.61 9.11
C MET A 98 -2.04 -14.17 9.12
N PRO A 99 -1.75 -15.43 9.49
CA PRO A 99 -0.37 -15.94 9.43
C PRO A 99 0.22 -15.88 8.03
N LEU A 100 -0.58 -16.19 6.99
CA LEU A 100 -0.14 -16.11 5.60
C LEU A 100 0.11 -14.64 5.19
N PHE A 101 -0.76 -13.74 5.61
CA PHE A 101 -0.58 -12.31 5.40
C PHE A 101 0.73 -11.79 6.03
N PHE A 102 0.99 -12.12 7.29
CA PHE A 102 2.21 -11.71 7.97
C PHE A 102 3.46 -12.31 7.34
N PHE A 103 3.42 -13.59 6.96
CA PHE A 103 4.53 -14.24 6.25
C PHE A 103 4.87 -13.48 4.96
N PHE A 104 3.87 -13.24 4.11
CA PHE A 104 4.06 -12.54 2.84
C PHE A 104 4.57 -11.10 3.05
N THR A 105 3.96 -10.36 3.97
CA THR A 105 4.32 -8.95 4.22
C THR A 105 5.70 -8.82 4.87
N LEU A 106 6.08 -9.77 5.73
CA LEU A 106 7.42 -9.82 6.32
C LEU A 106 8.48 -10.14 5.26
N MET A 107 8.19 -11.09 4.37
CA MET A 107 9.06 -11.36 3.21
C MET A 107 9.21 -10.12 2.33
N MET A 108 8.12 -9.43 2.04
CA MET A 108 8.15 -8.16 1.29
C MET A 108 9.00 -7.10 2.00
N LEU A 109 8.92 -6.99 3.33
CA LEU A 109 9.74 -6.07 4.10
C LEU A 109 11.23 -6.43 4.02
N VAL A 110 11.60 -7.68 4.27
CA VAL A 110 12.99 -8.13 4.31
C VAL A 110 13.64 -8.07 2.93
N TYR A 111 13.01 -8.71 1.94
CA TYR A 111 13.58 -8.73 0.58
C TYR A 111 13.45 -7.38 -0.13
N GLY A 112 12.36 -6.66 0.09
CA GLY A 112 12.18 -5.30 -0.40
C GLY A 112 13.22 -4.32 0.16
N SER A 113 13.57 -4.46 1.44
CA SER A 113 14.66 -3.66 2.05
C SER A 113 16.01 -3.98 1.42
N ARG A 114 16.33 -5.26 1.24
CA ARG A 114 17.58 -5.67 0.56
C ARG A 114 17.62 -5.15 -0.88
N PHE A 115 16.52 -5.25 -1.60
CA PHE A 115 16.40 -4.77 -2.97
C PHE A 115 16.59 -3.25 -3.06
N ALA A 116 15.98 -2.49 -2.16
CA ALA A 116 16.12 -1.04 -2.10
C ALA A 116 17.55 -0.62 -1.74
N LEU A 117 18.17 -1.28 -0.73
CA LEU A 117 19.55 -1.00 -0.32
C LEU A 117 20.57 -1.32 -1.42
N ASN A 118 20.42 -2.43 -2.13
CA ASN A 118 21.26 -2.77 -3.27
C ASN A 118 21.13 -1.72 -4.38
N ALA A 119 19.90 -1.34 -4.74
CA ALA A 119 19.67 -0.30 -5.74
C ALA A 119 20.30 1.04 -5.32
N TRP A 120 20.27 1.38 -4.03
CA TRP A 120 20.92 2.57 -3.50
C TRP A 120 22.45 2.50 -3.60
N ALA A 121 23.04 1.35 -3.24
CA ALA A 121 24.48 1.13 -3.29
C ALA A 121 25.03 1.27 -4.72
N PHE A 122 24.32 0.74 -5.71
CA PHE A 122 24.69 0.83 -7.14
C PHE A 122 24.19 2.10 -7.83
N ARG A 123 23.47 2.99 -7.13
CA ARG A 123 22.83 4.19 -7.71
C ARG A 123 22.09 3.87 -9.00
N GLU A 124 21.22 2.88 -8.92
CA GLU A 124 20.56 2.28 -10.07
C GLU A 124 19.67 3.28 -10.80
N HIS A 125 19.81 3.35 -12.11
CA HIS A 125 19.03 4.17 -13.03
C HIS A 125 18.27 3.29 -14.01
N LEU A 126 17.21 3.80 -14.59
CA LEU A 126 16.51 3.10 -15.66
C LEU A 126 17.39 3.05 -16.92
N SER A 127 17.38 1.92 -17.63
CA SER A 127 18.14 1.75 -18.88
C SER A 127 17.36 2.34 -20.08
N SER A 128 17.14 3.65 -20.06
CA SER A 128 16.37 4.38 -21.06
C SER A 128 17.08 5.66 -21.49
N ALA A 129 16.57 6.36 -22.49
CA ALA A 129 17.15 7.62 -22.96
C ALA A 129 17.11 8.73 -21.90
N TRP A 130 16.10 8.75 -21.03
CA TRP A 130 15.99 9.69 -19.92
C TRP A 130 16.78 9.25 -18.69
N ALA A 131 16.95 7.92 -18.49
CA ALA A 131 17.72 7.31 -17.41
C ALA A 131 17.44 7.87 -16.00
N PRO A 132 16.19 7.98 -15.56
CA PRO A 132 15.87 8.52 -14.24
C PRO A 132 16.39 7.58 -13.13
N PRO A 133 16.72 8.13 -11.93
CA PRO A 133 17.13 7.34 -10.79
C PRO A 133 15.94 6.53 -10.23
N ILE A 134 16.07 5.20 -10.18
CA ILE A 134 15.05 4.31 -9.65
C ILE A 134 15.30 3.89 -8.20
N TYR A 135 16.54 4.08 -7.70
CA TYR A 135 16.92 3.70 -6.35
C TYR A 135 16.06 4.37 -5.24
N PRO A 136 15.68 5.67 -5.32
CA PRO A 136 14.84 6.25 -4.27
C PRO A 136 13.40 5.71 -4.30
N VAL A 137 12.89 5.39 -5.51
CA VAL A 137 11.55 4.83 -5.69
C VAL A 137 11.43 3.45 -5.05
N LYS A 138 12.49 2.63 -5.12
CA LYS A 138 12.50 1.28 -4.52
C LYS A 138 12.33 1.27 -3.00
N PHE A 139 12.65 2.35 -2.29
CA PHE A 139 12.38 2.47 -0.85
C PHE A 139 10.90 2.51 -0.49
N THR A 140 10.02 2.79 -1.45
CA THR A 140 8.58 2.71 -1.22
C THR A 140 8.11 1.27 -0.95
N ILE A 141 8.85 0.25 -1.41
CA ILE A 141 8.52 -1.17 -1.17
C ILE A 141 8.60 -1.52 0.32
N PRO A 142 9.76 -1.35 1.00
CA PRO A 142 9.83 -1.64 2.44
C PRO A 142 8.97 -0.68 3.28
N LEU A 143 8.79 0.57 2.85
CA LEU A 143 7.91 1.51 3.53
C LEU A 143 6.44 1.05 3.48
N ALA A 144 5.96 0.65 2.32
CA ALA A 144 4.61 0.11 2.16
C ALA A 144 4.42 -1.21 2.94
N ALA A 145 5.42 -2.10 2.92
CA ALA A 145 5.41 -3.33 3.71
C ALA A 145 5.33 -3.05 5.21
N LEU A 146 6.06 -2.05 5.70
CA LEU A 146 6.00 -1.63 7.11
C LEU A 146 4.60 -1.09 7.48
N LEU A 147 4.02 -0.23 6.65
CA LEU A 147 2.67 0.31 6.85
C LEU A 147 1.63 -0.81 6.85
N LEU A 148 1.75 -1.77 5.92
CA LEU A 148 0.89 -2.96 5.85
C LEU A 148 1.02 -3.83 7.12
N LEU A 149 2.25 -4.09 7.60
CA LEU A 149 2.48 -4.85 8.82
C LEU A 149 1.84 -4.18 10.04
N LEU A 150 2.04 -2.87 10.19
CA LEU A 150 1.43 -2.12 11.29
C LEU A 150 -0.09 -2.18 11.25
N GLN A 151 -0.67 -2.03 10.06
CA GLN A 151 -2.12 -2.13 9.87
C GLN A 151 -2.65 -3.55 10.09
N GLY A 152 -1.92 -4.56 9.62
CA GLY A 152 -2.23 -5.96 9.86
C GLY A 152 -2.22 -6.31 11.33
N LEU A 153 -1.22 -5.84 12.10
CA LEU A 153 -1.18 -6.00 13.54
C LEU A 153 -2.36 -5.31 14.24
N ALA A 154 -2.71 -4.10 13.80
CA ALA A 154 -3.86 -3.38 14.33
C ALA A 154 -5.17 -4.13 14.08
N LYS A 155 -5.36 -4.67 12.88
CA LYS A 155 -6.53 -5.49 12.54
C LYS A 155 -6.53 -6.80 13.33
N TYR A 156 -5.40 -7.50 13.41
CA TYR A 156 -5.27 -8.75 14.15
C TYR A 156 -5.69 -8.61 15.61
N ILE A 157 -5.25 -7.55 16.28
CA ILE A 157 -5.61 -7.27 17.68
C ILE A 157 -7.12 -7.02 17.81
N ARG A 158 -7.75 -6.31 16.87
CA ARG A 158 -9.19 -6.05 16.87
C ARG A 158 -10.00 -7.32 16.63
N ASP A 159 -9.58 -8.13 15.65
CA ASP A 159 -10.26 -9.39 15.31
C ASP A 159 -10.12 -10.41 16.45
N LEU A 160 -8.97 -10.46 17.11
CA LEU A 160 -8.75 -11.29 18.30
C LEU A 160 -9.69 -10.90 19.44
N HIS A 161 -9.80 -9.60 19.72
CA HIS A 161 -10.70 -9.09 20.74
C HIS A 161 -12.18 -9.42 20.41
N LEU A 162 -12.58 -9.23 19.16
CA LEU A 162 -13.95 -9.54 18.69
C LEU A 162 -14.25 -11.03 18.77
N ALA A 163 -13.30 -11.90 18.39
CA ALA A 163 -13.47 -13.35 18.45
C ALA A 163 -13.70 -13.84 19.89
N PHE A 164 -12.96 -13.30 20.87
CA PHE A 164 -13.08 -13.72 22.26
C PHE A 164 -14.25 -13.07 22.99
N THR A 165 -14.49 -11.79 22.81
CA THR A 165 -15.51 -11.04 23.59
C THR A 165 -16.86 -10.94 22.91
N GLY A 166 -16.91 -11.11 21.59
CA GLY A 166 -18.12 -10.90 20.78
C GLY A 166 -18.59 -9.44 20.73
N LYS A 167 -17.84 -8.49 21.31
CA LYS A 167 -18.19 -7.07 21.36
C LYS A 167 -17.35 -6.25 20.40
N GLU A 168 -18.00 -5.51 19.51
CA GLU A 168 -17.36 -4.51 18.65
C GLU A 168 -17.10 -3.20 19.42
N GLY A 169 -16.07 -2.48 19.01
CA GLY A 169 -15.85 -1.08 19.43
C GLY A 169 -15.22 -0.87 20.80
N VAL A 170 -14.70 -1.90 21.45
CA VAL A 170 -13.99 -1.78 22.74
C VAL A 170 -12.53 -1.38 22.55
N LEU A 171 -11.96 -1.53 21.35
CA LEU A 171 -10.58 -1.17 20.99
C LEU A 171 -10.51 -0.09 19.89
#